data_877a40bcdbedbd0b3b99877fc9092d3f
#
_entry.id   877a40bcdbedbd0b3b99877fc9092d3f
#
_cell.length_a   1.000
_cell.length_b   1.000
_cell.length_c   1.000
_cell.angle_alpha   90.00
_cell.angle_beta   90.00
_cell.angle_gamma   90.00
#
_symmetry.space_group_name_H-M   'P 1'
#
loop_
_entity.id
_entity.type
_entity.pdbx_description
1 polymer ?
#
loop_
_entity_poly.entity_id
_entity_poly.type
_entity_poly.pdbx_seq_one_letter_code
_entity_poly.pdbx_strand_id
1 'polypeptide(L)'
;NTKATLKDPRLTNRFDYDGDYGTVLNRFLMQAAIGYPLTVHGTGGQTRAFIHIKDSVKCVQLALENPPQKGDRVKIFNQMTESHQVGELAKKVAALTGAKINYLPNPRNEAVENDLIVDNRCFIELGLNPTTLDNGLLEEVLDVAKKFSNRCDKKRIPCVSAWTKTQ
;
A
#
# COMPACT_ATOMS: atom_id res chain seq x y z
N ASN A 1 7.59 3.95 5.91
CA ASN A 1 7.75 4.36 7.31
C ASN A 1 7.28 3.24 8.25
N THR A 2 7.94 3.10 9.41
CA THR A 2 7.63 2.11 10.44
C THR A 2 7.70 2.76 11.82
N LYS A 3 7.28 2.07 12.88
CA LYS A 3 7.47 2.55 14.28
C LYS A 3 8.92 2.95 14.58
N ALA A 4 9.90 2.29 13.97
CA ALA A 4 11.31 2.66 14.16
C ALA A 4 11.61 4.09 13.67
N THR A 5 10.96 4.54 12.59
CA THR A 5 11.13 5.90 12.04
C THR A 5 10.46 6.99 12.90
N LEU A 6 9.57 6.62 13.83
CA LEU A 6 8.98 7.57 14.78
C LEU A 6 9.99 8.10 15.81
N LYS A 7 11.09 7.39 16.03
CA LYS A 7 12.13 7.78 17.00
C LYS A 7 12.92 9.01 16.55
N ASP A 8 13.13 9.14 15.23
CA ASP A 8 13.84 10.28 14.66
C ASP A 8 13.10 10.79 13.39
N PRO A 9 12.57 12.04 13.43
CA PRO A 9 11.86 12.62 12.28
C PRO A 9 12.68 12.71 10.99
N ARG A 10 14.01 12.68 11.06
CA ARG A 10 14.90 12.68 9.90
C ARG A 10 14.88 11.37 9.15
N LEU A 11 14.52 10.27 9.81
CA LEU A 11 14.40 8.94 9.22
C LEU A 11 13.05 8.71 8.55
N THR A 12 12.10 9.64 8.71
CA THR A 12 10.77 9.52 8.11
C THR A 12 10.81 9.96 6.67
N ASN A 13 10.62 8.99 5.79
CA ASN A 13 10.47 9.23 4.36
C ASN A 13 9.19 10.01 4.06
N ARG A 14 9.12 10.52 2.83
CA ARG A 14 7.90 11.05 2.25
C ARG A 14 6.73 10.06 2.46
N PHE A 15 5.61 10.59 2.91
CA PHE A 15 4.35 9.86 2.91
C PHE A 15 3.70 9.99 1.53
N ASP A 16 3.66 8.92 0.76
CA ASP A 16 3.15 8.94 -0.61
C ASP A 16 1.61 8.97 -0.61
N TYR A 17 1.06 10.15 -0.37
CA TYR A 17 -0.37 10.43 -0.23
C TYR A 17 -0.98 11.14 -1.43
N ASP A 18 -0.16 11.69 -2.30
CA ASP A 18 -0.59 12.52 -3.44
C ASP A 18 -1.13 11.71 -4.62
N GLY A 19 -1.64 12.43 -5.61
CA GLY A 19 -2.21 11.83 -6.80
C GLY A 19 -1.21 11.16 -7.74
N ASP A 20 0.07 11.55 -7.67
CA ASP A 20 1.10 11.10 -8.62
C ASP A 20 1.81 9.82 -8.14
N TYR A 21 2.27 9.81 -6.89
CA TYR A 21 3.08 8.73 -6.32
C TYR A 21 2.40 8.02 -5.14
N GLY A 22 1.21 8.47 -4.75
CA GLY A 22 0.50 7.91 -3.62
C GLY A 22 0.05 6.48 -3.87
N THR A 23 0.49 5.55 -3.01
CA THR A 23 -0.11 4.22 -2.95
C THR A 23 -1.44 4.28 -2.22
N VAL A 24 -2.39 3.46 -2.62
CA VAL A 24 -3.78 3.54 -2.13
C VAL A 24 -3.88 3.48 -0.61
N LEU A 25 -3.14 2.59 0.05
CA LEU A 25 -3.18 2.44 1.51
C LEU A 25 -2.61 3.68 2.22
N ASN A 26 -1.43 4.15 1.79
CA ASN A 26 -0.80 5.34 2.37
C ASN A 26 -1.68 6.59 2.18
N ARG A 27 -2.33 6.72 1.02
CA ARG A 27 -3.30 7.80 0.76
C ARG A 27 -4.47 7.75 1.74
N PHE A 28 -5.11 6.60 1.89
CA PHE A 28 -6.26 6.45 2.79
C PHE A 28 -5.89 6.78 4.23
N LEU A 29 -4.77 6.27 4.73
CA LEU A 29 -4.33 6.52 6.10
C LEU A 29 -3.94 7.99 6.33
N MET A 30 -3.28 8.64 5.37
CA MET A 30 -3.01 10.07 5.47
C MET A 30 -4.30 10.89 5.37
N GLN A 31 -5.20 10.56 4.45
CA GLN A 31 -6.51 11.23 4.34
C GLN A 31 -7.27 11.14 5.66
N ALA A 32 -7.35 9.96 6.24
CA ALA A 32 -7.98 9.77 7.55
C ALA A 32 -7.30 10.60 8.64
N ALA A 33 -5.96 10.62 8.69
CA ALA A 33 -5.18 11.34 9.70
C ALA A 33 -5.39 12.86 9.67
N ILE A 34 -5.70 13.44 8.50
CA ILE A 34 -5.94 14.89 8.33
C ILE A 34 -7.43 15.26 8.25
N GLY A 35 -8.33 14.32 8.52
CA GLY A 35 -9.78 14.51 8.44
C GLY A 35 -10.29 14.75 7.00
N TYR A 36 -9.58 14.25 6.00
CA TYR A 36 -10.00 14.29 4.60
C TYR A 36 -10.76 12.99 4.25
N PRO A 37 -11.82 13.02 3.42
CA PRO A 37 -12.52 11.81 3.01
C PRO A 37 -11.59 10.86 2.26
N LEU A 38 -11.78 9.55 2.45
CA LEU A 38 -11.07 8.53 1.67
C LEU A 38 -11.55 8.58 0.22
N THR A 39 -10.64 8.82 -0.72
CA THR A 39 -11.01 8.95 -2.14
C THR A 39 -10.80 7.62 -2.88
N VAL A 40 -11.90 6.95 -3.22
CA VAL A 40 -11.91 5.73 -4.03
C VAL A 40 -12.18 6.12 -5.48
N HIS A 41 -11.30 5.72 -6.39
CA HIS A 41 -11.48 5.98 -7.82
C HIS A 41 -12.29 4.83 -8.46
N GLY A 42 -13.31 5.19 -9.25
CA GLY A 42 -14.24 4.23 -9.84
C GLY A 42 -15.07 3.51 -8.79
N THR A 43 -15.37 2.23 -9.00
CA THR A 43 -16.14 1.37 -8.08
C THR A 43 -15.33 0.89 -6.88
N GLY A 44 -13.99 0.95 -6.95
CA GLY A 44 -13.09 0.34 -5.98
C GLY A 44 -12.93 -1.18 -6.16
N GLY A 45 -13.37 -1.73 -7.30
CA GLY A 45 -13.25 -3.16 -7.62
C GLY A 45 -11.83 -3.60 -7.98
N GLN A 46 -10.90 -2.66 -8.22
CA GLN A 46 -9.52 -2.99 -8.55
C GLN A 46 -8.84 -3.69 -7.36
N THR A 47 -8.19 -4.83 -7.63
CA THR A 47 -7.41 -5.58 -6.65
C THR A 47 -5.96 -5.11 -6.67
N ARG A 48 -5.37 -4.95 -5.49
CA ARG A 48 -3.96 -4.58 -5.29
C ARG A 48 -3.31 -5.53 -4.29
N ALA A 49 -2.05 -5.87 -4.55
CA ALA A 49 -1.22 -6.67 -3.64
C ALA A 49 -0.45 -5.75 -2.70
N PHE A 50 -0.27 -6.21 -1.46
CA PHE A 50 0.38 -5.47 -0.39
C PHE A 50 1.46 -6.32 0.26
N ILE A 51 2.51 -5.66 0.71
CA ILE A 51 3.55 -6.23 1.55
C ILE A 51 4.08 -5.15 2.51
N HIS A 52 4.36 -5.52 3.73
CA HIS A 52 5.04 -4.64 4.68
C HIS A 52 6.52 -4.51 4.31
N ILE A 53 7.10 -3.32 4.48
CA ILE A 53 8.50 -3.05 4.08
C ILE A 53 9.51 -3.99 4.78
N LYS A 54 9.28 -4.36 6.05
CA LYS A 54 10.13 -5.31 6.76
C LYS A 54 10.10 -6.69 6.13
N ASP A 55 8.91 -7.11 5.66
CA ASP A 55 8.75 -8.40 5.00
C ASP A 55 9.38 -8.38 3.62
N SER A 56 9.30 -7.24 2.90
CA SER A 56 10.02 -7.06 1.64
C SER A 56 11.53 -7.19 1.83
N VAL A 57 12.10 -6.59 2.87
CA VAL A 57 13.50 -6.75 3.24
C VAL A 57 13.83 -8.21 3.59
N LYS A 58 12.94 -8.88 4.35
CA LYS A 58 13.12 -10.30 4.68
C LYS A 58 13.07 -11.20 3.45
N CYS A 59 12.21 -10.89 2.48
CA CYS A 59 12.18 -11.59 1.19
C CYS A 59 13.53 -11.51 0.47
N VAL A 60 14.13 -10.31 0.41
CA VAL A 60 15.46 -10.13 -0.20
C VAL A 60 16.51 -10.96 0.54
N GLN A 61 16.50 -10.94 1.89
CA GLN A 61 17.41 -11.75 2.69
C GLN A 61 17.24 -13.24 2.39
N LEU A 62 16.01 -13.76 2.42
CA LEU A 62 15.72 -15.17 2.13
C LEU A 62 16.15 -15.59 0.72
N ALA A 63 15.96 -14.72 -0.27
CA ALA A 63 16.40 -14.98 -1.63
C ALA A 63 17.93 -15.08 -1.74
N LEU A 64 18.67 -14.22 -1.04
CA LEU A 64 20.13 -14.24 -0.99
C LEU A 64 20.68 -15.47 -0.27
N GLU A 65 20.00 -15.93 0.76
CA GLU A 65 20.34 -17.15 1.52
C GLU A 65 20.06 -18.45 0.73
N ASN A 66 19.20 -18.38 -0.31
CA ASN A 66 18.74 -19.51 -1.10
C ASN A 66 18.95 -19.32 -2.62
N PRO A 67 20.18 -19.03 -3.07
CA PRO A 67 20.45 -18.81 -4.50
C PRO A 67 20.24 -20.11 -5.30
N PRO A 68 20.00 -20.03 -6.62
CA PRO A 68 20.04 -21.20 -7.48
C PRO A 68 21.46 -21.78 -7.50
N GLN A 69 21.55 -23.11 -7.64
CA GLN A 69 22.82 -23.79 -7.82
C GLN A 69 23.36 -23.56 -9.26
N LYS A 70 24.66 -23.84 -9.45
CA LYS A 70 25.26 -23.76 -10.79
C LYS A 70 24.56 -24.74 -11.74
N GLY A 71 23.97 -24.20 -12.81
CA GLY A 71 23.22 -24.97 -13.80
C GLY A 71 21.71 -25.02 -13.58
N ASP A 72 21.22 -24.54 -12.45
CA ASP A 72 19.79 -24.42 -12.19
C ASP A 72 19.17 -23.30 -13.01
N ARG A 73 17.87 -23.37 -13.22
CA ARG A 73 17.09 -22.23 -13.71
C ARG A 73 17.01 -21.14 -12.67
N VAL A 74 16.81 -19.90 -13.12
CA VAL A 74 16.53 -18.77 -12.24
C VAL A 74 15.29 -19.07 -11.37
N LYS A 75 15.37 -18.74 -10.08
CA LYS A 75 14.24 -18.84 -9.14
C LYS A 75 13.43 -17.54 -9.20
N ILE A 76 12.12 -17.68 -9.31
CA ILE A 76 11.19 -16.54 -9.33
C ILE A 76 10.36 -16.59 -8.05
N PHE A 77 10.34 -15.46 -7.32
CA PHE A 77 9.61 -15.31 -6.08
C PHE A 77 8.72 -14.07 -6.13
N ASN A 78 7.47 -14.21 -5.74
CA ASN A 78 6.54 -13.08 -5.65
C ASN A 78 6.60 -12.45 -4.26
N GLN A 79 7.04 -11.20 -4.18
CA GLN A 79 7.07 -10.42 -2.94
C GLN A 79 5.70 -9.81 -2.67
N MET A 80 4.82 -10.54 -2.01
CA MET A 80 3.53 -10.04 -1.58
C MET A 80 3.06 -10.78 -0.32
N THR A 81 2.19 -10.16 0.45
CA THR A 81 1.57 -10.77 1.63
C THR A 81 0.12 -11.11 1.36
N GLU A 82 -0.66 -10.13 0.93
CA GLU A 82 -2.10 -10.25 0.76
C GLU A 82 -2.60 -9.34 -0.36
N SER A 83 -3.77 -9.67 -0.92
CA SER A 83 -4.44 -8.88 -1.94
C SER A 83 -5.79 -8.39 -1.41
N HIS A 84 -6.12 -7.13 -1.69
CA HIS A 84 -7.39 -6.54 -1.32
C HIS A 84 -7.97 -5.73 -2.47
N GLN A 85 -9.29 -5.74 -2.61
CA GLN A 85 -9.99 -4.76 -3.42
C GLN A 85 -9.89 -3.38 -2.75
N VAL A 86 -9.72 -2.34 -3.56
CA VAL A 86 -9.56 -0.96 -3.09
C VAL A 86 -10.77 -0.51 -2.25
N GLY A 87 -11.99 -0.90 -2.65
CA GLY A 87 -13.21 -0.61 -1.90
C GLY A 87 -13.25 -1.25 -0.52
N GLU A 88 -12.82 -2.53 -0.42
CA GLU A 88 -12.75 -3.23 0.88
C GLU A 88 -11.68 -2.62 1.78
N LEU A 89 -10.54 -2.24 1.20
CA LEU A 89 -9.49 -1.54 1.95
C LEU A 89 -9.98 -0.20 2.50
N ALA A 90 -10.75 0.56 1.70
CA ALA A 90 -11.35 1.81 2.16
C ALA A 90 -12.33 1.57 3.33
N LYS A 91 -13.15 0.51 3.28
CA LYS A 91 -14.04 0.14 4.38
C LYS A 91 -13.26 -0.22 5.65
N LYS A 92 -12.17 -1.00 5.55
CA LYS A 92 -11.30 -1.33 6.69
C LYS A 92 -10.74 -0.06 7.34
N VAL A 93 -10.19 0.86 6.55
CA VAL A 93 -9.65 2.14 7.07
C VAL A 93 -10.77 3.00 7.65
N ALA A 94 -11.93 3.08 7.02
CA ALA A 94 -13.07 3.82 7.52
C ALA A 94 -13.58 3.27 8.87
N ALA A 95 -13.66 1.95 9.02
CA ALA A 95 -14.03 1.30 10.29
C ALA A 95 -13.07 1.64 11.43
N LEU A 96 -11.75 1.69 11.14
CA LEU A 96 -10.73 2.03 12.12
C LEU A 96 -10.72 3.52 12.50
N THR A 97 -11.08 4.41 11.57
CA THR A 97 -10.82 5.86 11.71
C THR A 97 -12.07 6.72 11.81
N GLY A 98 -13.23 6.19 11.46
CA GLY A 98 -14.47 6.96 11.28
C GLY A 98 -14.49 7.85 10.03
N ALA A 99 -13.52 7.73 9.13
CA ALA A 99 -13.44 8.56 7.94
C ALA A 99 -14.58 8.25 6.96
N LYS A 100 -15.09 9.27 6.28
CA LYS A 100 -16.06 9.10 5.19
C LYS A 100 -15.38 8.60 3.93
N ILE A 101 -16.07 7.80 3.13
CA ILE A 101 -15.59 7.33 1.83
C ILE A 101 -16.30 8.13 0.73
N ASN A 102 -15.52 8.71 -0.19
CA ASN A 102 -16.01 9.38 -1.39
C ASN A 102 -15.56 8.61 -2.63
N TYR A 103 -16.51 8.24 -3.46
CA TYR A 103 -16.24 7.63 -4.76
C TYR A 103 -16.11 8.73 -5.81
N LEU A 104 -15.01 8.71 -6.56
CA LEU A 104 -14.68 9.69 -7.59
C LEU A 104 -14.59 8.99 -8.95
N PRO A 105 -14.82 9.69 -10.07
CA PRO A 105 -14.53 9.15 -11.39
C PRO A 105 -13.08 8.64 -11.44
N ASN A 106 -12.86 7.51 -12.13
CA ASN A 106 -11.51 7.00 -12.29
C ASN A 106 -10.74 7.93 -13.24
N PRO A 107 -9.63 8.58 -12.80
CA PRO A 107 -8.84 9.45 -13.64
C PRO A 107 -7.95 8.66 -14.63
N ARG A 108 -7.91 7.34 -14.48
CA ARG A 108 -7.16 6.42 -15.36
C ARG A 108 -8.14 5.58 -16.15
N ASN A 109 -7.78 5.25 -17.38
CA ASN A 109 -8.56 4.37 -18.22
C ASN A 109 -8.25 2.90 -17.87
N GLU A 110 -8.49 2.52 -16.60
CA GLU A 110 -8.31 1.18 -16.07
C GLU A 110 -9.63 0.39 -16.16
N ALA A 111 -9.53 -0.93 -16.22
CA ALA A 111 -10.69 -1.81 -16.07
C ALA A 111 -11.37 -1.57 -14.72
N VAL A 112 -12.69 -1.73 -14.69
CA VAL A 112 -13.50 -1.53 -13.46
C VAL A 112 -13.07 -2.50 -12.38
N GLU A 113 -12.74 -3.72 -12.76
CA GLU A 113 -12.26 -4.80 -11.91
C GLU A 113 -11.08 -5.49 -12.56
N ASN A 114 -10.22 -6.06 -11.78
CA ASN A 114 -9.14 -6.92 -12.23
C ASN A 114 -8.93 -8.07 -11.24
N ASP A 115 -8.71 -9.24 -11.76
CA ASP A 115 -8.26 -10.38 -10.98
C ASP A 115 -6.74 -10.29 -10.79
N LEU A 116 -6.31 -10.31 -9.54
CA LEU A 116 -4.91 -10.40 -9.17
C LEU A 116 -4.72 -11.60 -8.25
N ILE A 117 -4.39 -12.72 -8.86
CA ILE A 117 -4.06 -13.96 -8.12
C ILE A 117 -2.54 -14.06 -8.09
N VAL A 118 -1.96 -13.86 -6.92
CA VAL A 118 -0.52 -13.95 -6.71
C VAL A 118 -0.22 -14.99 -5.64
N ASP A 119 0.75 -15.83 -5.90
CA ASP A 119 1.19 -16.89 -5.00
C ASP A 119 2.56 -16.53 -4.40
N ASN A 120 2.66 -16.52 -3.08
CA ASN A 120 3.88 -16.25 -2.31
C ASN A 120 4.39 -17.48 -1.54
N ARG A 121 3.85 -18.68 -1.83
CA ARG A 121 4.21 -19.91 -1.12
C ARG A 121 5.71 -20.16 -1.06
N CYS A 122 6.43 -19.86 -2.13
CA CYS A 122 7.88 -20.01 -2.16
C CYS A 122 8.58 -19.26 -1.01
N PHE A 123 8.16 -18.04 -0.67
CA PHE A 123 8.74 -17.32 0.47
C PHE A 123 8.24 -17.85 1.80
N ILE A 124 6.99 -18.30 1.89
CA ILE A 124 6.45 -18.93 3.11
C ILE A 124 7.24 -20.20 3.44
N GLU A 125 7.51 -21.04 2.44
CA GLU A 125 8.31 -22.27 2.57
C GLU A 125 9.76 -21.99 3.00
N LEU A 126 10.32 -20.84 2.61
CA LEU A 126 11.62 -20.37 3.06
C LEU A 126 11.60 -19.72 4.45
N GLY A 127 10.44 -19.68 5.12
CA GLY A 127 10.31 -19.17 6.48
C GLY A 127 9.88 -17.71 6.59
N LEU A 128 9.30 -17.12 5.53
CA LEU A 128 8.64 -15.81 5.66
C LEU A 128 7.38 -15.97 6.52
N ASN A 129 7.31 -15.16 7.58
CA ASN A 129 6.10 -14.99 8.39
C ASN A 129 5.56 -13.57 8.16
N PRO A 130 4.64 -13.38 7.20
CA PRO A 130 4.27 -12.05 6.73
C PRO A 130 3.37 -11.30 7.71
N THR A 131 3.54 -9.98 7.77
CA THR A 131 2.68 -9.06 8.51
C THR A 131 1.47 -8.69 7.67
N THR A 132 0.27 -9.00 8.16
CA THR A 132 -1.00 -8.66 7.48
C THR A 132 -1.58 -7.34 7.99
N LEU A 133 -2.52 -6.77 7.22
CA LEU A 133 -3.22 -5.54 7.60
C LEU A 133 -4.00 -5.71 8.91
N ASP A 134 -4.56 -6.89 9.16
CA ASP A 134 -5.34 -7.17 10.36
C ASP A 134 -4.48 -7.44 11.61
N ASN A 135 -3.15 -7.55 11.47
CA ASN A 135 -2.20 -7.77 12.55
C ASN A 135 -1.55 -6.48 13.08
N GLY A 136 -2.33 -5.40 13.18
CA GLY A 136 -1.87 -4.12 13.74
C GLY A 136 -1.06 -3.23 12.78
N LEU A 137 -0.93 -3.63 11.50
CA LEU A 137 -0.23 -2.82 10.50
C LEU A 137 -0.98 -1.53 10.19
N LEU A 138 -2.32 -1.57 10.12
CA LEU A 138 -3.13 -0.38 9.86
C LEU A 138 -2.95 0.67 10.96
N GLU A 139 -2.96 0.25 12.22
CA GLU A 139 -2.74 1.14 13.37
C GLU A 139 -1.33 1.72 13.37
N GLU A 140 -0.31 0.88 13.09
CA GLU A 140 1.09 1.35 13.01
C GLU A 140 1.24 2.45 11.97
N VAL A 141 0.69 2.26 10.77
CA VAL A 141 0.82 3.26 9.68
C VAL A 141 -0.04 4.47 9.95
N LEU A 142 -1.20 4.32 10.58
CA LEU A 142 -2.07 5.43 10.98
C LEU A 142 -1.39 6.33 12.02
N ASP A 143 -0.73 5.76 13.02
CA ASP A 143 0.01 6.53 14.03
C ASP A 143 1.14 7.34 13.40
N VAL A 144 1.86 6.75 12.44
CA VAL A 144 2.88 7.48 11.66
C VAL A 144 2.24 8.60 10.85
N ALA A 145 1.11 8.36 10.19
CA ALA A 145 0.40 9.36 9.40
C ALA A 145 -0.08 10.53 10.28
N LYS A 146 -0.65 10.25 11.45
CA LYS A 146 -1.08 11.27 12.41
C LYS A 146 0.08 12.14 12.88
N LYS A 147 1.20 11.52 13.26
CA LYS A 147 2.39 12.25 13.74
C LYS A 147 2.96 13.21 12.71
N PHE A 148 2.90 12.86 11.42
CA PHE A 148 3.46 13.64 10.33
C PHE A 148 2.40 14.29 9.43
N SER A 149 1.16 14.40 9.90
CA SER A 149 0.03 14.99 9.17
C SER A 149 0.29 16.44 8.73
N ASN A 150 1.10 17.20 9.46
CA ASN A 150 1.53 18.55 9.13
C ASN A 150 2.40 18.64 7.87
N ARG A 151 2.96 17.54 7.41
CA ARG A 151 3.74 17.47 6.15
C ARG A 151 2.86 17.27 4.91
N CYS A 152 1.53 17.11 5.09
CA CYS A 152 0.59 16.87 4.01
C CYS A 152 0.08 18.18 3.40
N ASP A 153 0.27 18.36 2.11
CA ASP A 153 -0.37 19.41 1.33
C ASP A 153 -1.66 18.86 0.71
N LYS A 154 -2.81 19.31 1.22
CA LYS A 154 -4.13 18.86 0.76
C LYS A 154 -4.39 19.11 -0.73
N LYS A 155 -3.75 20.11 -1.33
CA LYS A 155 -3.89 20.43 -2.76
C LYS A 155 -3.31 19.37 -3.67
N ARG A 156 -2.42 18.53 -3.15
CA ARG A 156 -1.77 17.43 -3.89
C ARG A 156 -2.53 16.11 -3.83
N ILE A 157 -3.59 16.02 -3.00
CA ILE A 157 -4.39 14.79 -2.86
C ILE A 157 -5.18 14.46 -4.13
N PRO A 158 -5.85 15.43 -4.82
CA PRO A 158 -6.55 15.15 -6.06
C PRO A 158 -5.61 14.58 -7.12
N CYS A 159 -6.00 13.43 -7.68
CA CYS A 159 -5.26 12.82 -8.79
C CYS A 159 -5.68 13.46 -10.11
N VAL A 160 -4.74 14.10 -10.79
CA VAL A 160 -4.90 14.49 -12.20
C VAL A 160 -3.99 13.57 -12.99
N SER A 161 -4.57 12.58 -13.67
CA SER A 161 -3.78 11.63 -14.45
C SER A 161 -3.20 12.30 -15.70
N ALA A 162 -1.87 12.26 -15.84
CA ALA A 162 -1.19 12.64 -17.08
C ALA A 162 -1.45 11.65 -18.24
N TRP A 163 -2.09 10.52 -17.97
CA TRP A 163 -2.39 9.46 -18.93
C TRP A 163 -3.79 9.58 -19.55
N THR A 164 -4.61 10.54 -19.14
CA THR A 164 -5.82 10.87 -19.87
C THR A 164 -5.43 11.54 -21.19
N LYS A 165 -5.54 10.81 -22.28
CA LYS A 165 -5.48 11.44 -23.61
C LYS A 165 -6.56 12.52 -23.63
N THR A 166 -6.17 13.76 -23.75
CA THR A 166 -7.03 14.84 -24.21
C THR A 166 -7.56 14.40 -25.57
N GLN A 167 -8.86 14.07 -25.65
CA GLN A 167 -9.56 13.95 -26.92
C GLN A 167 -9.76 15.34 -27.50
#